data_dc2691750adcc45a32d22ba5e18fd367
#
_entry.id   dc2691750adcc45a32d22ba5e18fd367
#
_cell.length_a   1.000
_cell.length_b   1.000
_cell.length_c   1.000
_cell.angle_alpha   90.00
_cell.angle_beta   90.00
_cell.angle_gamma   90.00
#
_symmetry.space_group_name_H-M   'P 1'
#
loop_
_entity.id
_entity.type
_entity.pdbx_description
1 polymer ?
#
loop_
_entity_poly.entity_id
_entity_poly.type
_entity_poly.pdbx_seq_one_letter_code
_entity_poly.pdbx_strand_id
1 'polypeptide(L)'
;MRNLRPLDALLPKTRQGILAATLVRPEKAWYTSELARRMRVPASSLQRELRDLTSAGILKTHKQGRMVYYQANTESPLFPDLQGLLVKTAGLIDVLAAALKPLAGKLRLAFVYGSVASGQERGDSDIDLMVVGSIMPSDLALPLRRGREVLGREINPTVYSPAEFNRKRMGKDHFLTHVLSQPRLVVFGSEDELGKAAG
;
A
#
# COMPACT_ATOMS: atom_id res chain seq x y z
N MET A 1 5.82 -3.74 24.47
CA MET A 1 4.71 -4.50 23.87
C MET A 1 4.84 -4.44 22.36
N ARG A 2 4.88 -5.56 21.64
CA ARG A 2 4.81 -5.56 20.17
C ARG A 2 3.42 -5.08 19.78
N ASN A 3 3.33 -3.94 19.10
CA ASN A 3 2.08 -3.49 18.48
C ASN A 3 1.78 -4.43 17.31
N LEU A 4 0.96 -5.45 17.56
CA LEU A 4 0.55 -6.41 16.54
C LEU A 4 -0.54 -5.74 15.70
N ARG A 5 -0.33 -5.62 14.39
CA ARG A 5 -1.42 -5.15 13.52
C ARG A 5 -2.56 -6.18 13.55
N PRO A 6 -3.84 -5.76 13.50
CA PRO A 6 -4.97 -6.69 13.55
C PRO A 6 -4.85 -7.85 12.55
N LEU A 7 -4.37 -7.56 11.34
CA LEU A 7 -4.19 -8.58 10.31
C LEU A 7 -3.06 -9.58 10.64
N ASP A 8 -2.01 -9.14 11.37
CA ASP A 8 -0.92 -10.03 11.81
C ASP A 8 -1.39 -11.05 12.85
N ALA A 9 -2.44 -10.71 13.60
CA ALA A 9 -3.07 -11.63 14.54
C ALA A 9 -3.98 -12.66 13.85
N LEU A 10 -4.56 -12.29 12.70
CA LEU A 10 -5.52 -13.14 11.98
C LEU A 10 -4.87 -14.04 10.94
N LEU A 11 -3.86 -13.54 10.22
CA LEU A 11 -3.30 -14.22 9.05
C LEU A 11 -1.77 -14.24 9.07
N PRO A 12 -1.13 -15.35 8.64
CA PRO A 12 0.31 -15.38 8.40
C PRO A 12 0.74 -14.32 7.37
N LYS A 13 1.90 -13.71 7.53
CA LYS A 13 2.39 -12.62 6.64
C LYS A 13 2.41 -13.00 5.15
N THR A 14 2.77 -14.24 4.84
CA THR A 14 2.77 -14.73 3.45
C THR A 14 1.36 -14.71 2.86
N ARG A 15 0.37 -15.19 3.61
CA ARG A 15 -1.05 -15.16 3.19
C ARG A 15 -1.56 -13.75 3.03
N GLN A 16 -1.24 -12.85 3.95
CA GLN A 16 -1.59 -11.43 3.83
C GLN A 16 -1.06 -10.83 2.53
N GLY A 17 0.22 -11.06 2.22
CA GLY A 17 0.85 -10.53 1.01
C GLY A 17 0.23 -11.05 -0.28
N ILE A 18 -0.10 -12.36 -0.34
CA ILE A 18 -0.81 -12.95 -1.49
C ILE A 18 -2.18 -12.31 -1.65
N LEU A 19 -2.97 -12.29 -0.58
CA LEU A 19 -4.33 -11.75 -0.59
C LEU A 19 -4.33 -10.26 -0.93
N ALA A 20 -3.42 -9.47 -0.36
CA ALA A 20 -3.29 -8.05 -0.69
C ALA A 20 -2.94 -7.84 -2.17
N ALA A 21 -2.03 -8.64 -2.74
CA ALA A 21 -1.68 -8.54 -4.16
C ALA A 21 -2.83 -8.90 -5.09
N THR A 22 -3.63 -9.92 -4.73
CA THR A 22 -4.67 -10.48 -5.60
C THR A 22 -6.04 -9.81 -5.42
N LEU A 23 -6.50 -9.63 -4.18
CA LEU A 23 -7.85 -9.13 -3.90
C LEU A 23 -7.99 -7.61 -4.06
N VAL A 24 -6.89 -6.84 -3.86
CA VAL A 24 -6.90 -5.38 -4.08
C VAL A 24 -6.88 -5.04 -5.58
N ARG A 25 -6.36 -5.95 -6.40
CA ARG A 25 -6.34 -5.83 -7.87
C ARG A 25 -6.93 -7.08 -8.51
N PRO A 26 -8.23 -7.28 -8.40
CA PRO A 26 -8.87 -8.54 -8.80
C PRO A 26 -8.80 -8.83 -10.30
N GLU A 27 -8.60 -7.78 -11.12
CA GLU A 27 -8.42 -7.90 -12.56
C GLU A 27 -7.06 -8.46 -12.95
N LYS A 28 -6.07 -8.38 -12.05
CA LYS A 28 -4.71 -8.82 -12.35
C LYS A 28 -4.51 -10.30 -12.03
N ALA A 29 -4.04 -11.04 -13.03
CA ALA A 29 -3.53 -12.39 -12.86
C ALA A 29 -2.03 -12.35 -12.52
N TRP A 30 -1.61 -13.16 -11.56
CA TRP A 30 -0.26 -13.19 -11.03
C TRP A 30 0.40 -14.54 -11.27
N TYR A 31 1.63 -14.52 -11.78
CA TYR A 31 2.48 -15.70 -11.81
C TYR A 31 3.25 -15.84 -10.48
N THR A 32 3.50 -17.09 -10.06
CA THR A 32 4.13 -17.35 -8.74
C THR A 32 5.46 -16.59 -8.54
N SER A 33 6.33 -16.55 -9.56
CA SER A 33 7.61 -15.84 -9.44
C SER A 33 7.46 -14.32 -9.37
N GLU A 34 6.41 -13.77 -9.98
CA GLU A 34 6.08 -12.35 -9.90
C GLU A 34 5.64 -11.98 -8.48
N LEU A 35 4.75 -12.80 -7.88
CA LEU A 35 4.35 -12.65 -6.47
C LEU A 35 5.55 -12.78 -5.54
N ALA A 36 6.40 -13.78 -5.76
CA ALA A 36 7.59 -14.02 -4.95
C ALA A 36 8.55 -12.81 -4.96
N ARG A 37 8.81 -12.25 -6.14
CA ARG A 37 9.63 -11.06 -6.30
C ARG A 37 9.01 -9.84 -5.61
N ARG A 38 7.70 -9.61 -5.78
CA ARG A 38 6.98 -8.54 -5.12
C ARG A 38 7.07 -8.64 -3.60
N MET A 39 6.90 -9.84 -3.07
CA MET A 39 6.90 -10.10 -1.63
C MET A 39 8.30 -10.29 -1.04
N ARG A 40 9.35 -10.32 -1.87
CA ARG A 40 10.74 -10.58 -1.48
C ARG A 40 10.91 -11.90 -0.72
N VAL A 41 10.23 -12.95 -1.17
CA VAL A 41 10.30 -14.30 -0.59
C VAL A 41 10.58 -15.33 -1.68
N PRO A 42 11.14 -16.51 -1.35
CA PRO A 42 11.29 -17.60 -2.31
C PRO A 42 9.93 -18.06 -2.86
N ALA A 43 9.89 -18.43 -4.16
CA ALA A 43 8.66 -18.90 -4.80
C ALA A 43 8.09 -20.17 -4.12
N SER A 44 8.95 -21.04 -3.60
CA SER A 44 8.56 -22.23 -2.84
C SER A 44 7.72 -21.92 -1.61
N SER A 45 7.97 -20.78 -0.95
CA SER A 45 7.20 -20.35 0.22
C SER A 45 5.75 -20.00 -0.09
N LEU A 46 5.45 -19.72 -1.37
CA LEU A 46 4.10 -19.33 -1.79
C LEU A 46 3.24 -20.52 -2.23
N GLN A 47 3.85 -21.62 -2.64
CA GLN A 47 3.15 -22.72 -3.30
C GLN A 47 2.05 -23.33 -2.44
N ARG A 48 2.32 -23.52 -1.14
CA ARG A 48 1.32 -24.07 -0.20
C ARG A 48 0.15 -23.11 -0.03
N GLU A 49 0.45 -21.85 0.26
CA GLU A 49 -0.58 -20.82 0.48
C GLU A 49 -1.45 -20.60 -0.76
N LEU A 50 -0.82 -20.57 -1.96
CA LEU A 50 -1.56 -20.44 -3.22
C LEU A 50 -2.49 -21.62 -3.48
N ARG A 51 -2.05 -22.85 -3.18
CA ARG A 51 -2.91 -24.04 -3.28
C ARG A 51 -4.06 -23.99 -2.29
N ASP A 52 -3.79 -23.68 -1.04
CA ASP A 52 -4.80 -23.61 0.02
C ASP A 52 -5.87 -22.58 -0.31
N LEU A 53 -5.47 -21.38 -0.74
CA LEU A 53 -6.37 -20.29 -1.14
C LEU A 53 -7.19 -20.64 -2.40
N THR A 54 -6.59 -21.39 -3.34
CA THR A 54 -7.31 -21.86 -4.54
C THR A 54 -8.32 -22.95 -4.18
N SER A 55 -7.92 -23.90 -3.34
CA SER A 55 -8.81 -24.97 -2.86
C SER A 55 -9.98 -24.44 -2.05
N ALA A 56 -9.76 -23.34 -1.32
CA ALA A 56 -10.82 -22.64 -0.58
C ALA A 56 -11.72 -21.75 -1.47
N GLY A 57 -11.47 -21.67 -2.78
CA GLY A 57 -12.26 -20.85 -3.70
C GLY A 57 -12.06 -19.34 -3.55
N ILE A 58 -11.02 -18.91 -2.83
CA ILE A 58 -10.66 -17.49 -2.67
C ILE A 58 -9.90 -17.00 -3.91
N LEU A 59 -9.02 -17.83 -4.44
CA LEU A 59 -8.34 -17.59 -5.71
C LEU A 59 -8.86 -18.57 -6.78
N LYS A 60 -8.80 -18.13 -8.03
CA LYS A 60 -8.96 -18.98 -9.20
C LYS A 60 -7.64 -19.07 -9.97
N THR A 61 -7.46 -20.14 -10.71
CA THR A 61 -6.28 -20.34 -11.56
C THR A 61 -6.68 -20.45 -13.01
N HIS A 62 -5.80 -19.98 -13.89
CA HIS A 62 -5.86 -20.29 -15.31
C HIS A 62 -4.46 -20.63 -15.82
N LYS A 63 -4.42 -21.46 -16.86
CA LYS A 63 -3.16 -21.84 -17.51
C LYS A 63 -2.98 -21.04 -18.79
N GLN A 64 -1.77 -20.53 -18.99
CA GLN A 64 -1.34 -19.95 -20.25
C GLN A 64 -0.04 -20.63 -20.67
N GLY A 65 -0.12 -21.53 -21.63
CA GLY A 65 0.97 -22.44 -21.97
C GLY A 65 1.32 -23.36 -20.80
N ARG A 66 2.60 -23.30 -20.37
CA ARG A 66 3.09 -24.09 -19.21
C ARG A 66 2.99 -23.31 -17.88
N MET A 67 2.50 -22.07 -17.91
CA MET A 67 2.44 -21.21 -16.73
C MET A 67 1.06 -21.26 -16.09
N VAL A 68 1.05 -21.28 -14.74
CA VAL A 68 -0.18 -21.18 -13.94
C VAL A 68 -0.24 -19.78 -13.33
N TYR A 69 -1.34 -19.10 -13.60
CA TYR A 69 -1.64 -17.78 -13.07
C TYR A 69 -2.70 -17.88 -11.97
N TYR A 70 -2.56 -17.06 -10.96
CA TYR A 70 -3.47 -16.93 -9.83
C TYR A 70 -4.14 -15.58 -9.85
N GLN A 71 -5.44 -15.56 -9.65
CA GLN A 71 -6.26 -14.35 -9.67
C GLN A 71 -7.32 -14.43 -8.58
N ALA A 72 -7.80 -13.28 -8.10
CA ALA A 72 -8.93 -13.25 -7.20
C ALA A 72 -10.15 -13.95 -7.82
N ASN A 73 -10.83 -14.75 -7.04
CA ASN A 73 -12.14 -15.29 -7.42
C ASN A 73 -13.22 -14.30 -7.02
N THR A 74 -13.59 -13.42 -7.93
CA THR A 74 -14.62 -12.39 -7.70
C THR A 74 -16.04 -12.94 -7.57
N GLU A 75 -16.24 -14.23 -7.94
CA GLU A 75 -17.50 -14.93 -7.81
C GLU A 75 -17.67 -15.59 -6.43
N SER A 76 -16.59 -15.61 -5.64
CA SER A 76 -16.66 -16.11 -4.27
C SER A 76 -17.54 -15.20 -3.42
N PRO A 77 -18.51 -15.75 -2.65
CA PRO A 77 -19.34 -14.96 -1.75
C PRO A 77 -18.53 -14.23 -0.68
N LEU A 78 -17.31 -14.71 -0.36
CA LEU A 78 -16.40 -14.08 0.60
C LEU A 78 -15.56 -12.95 -0.02
N PHE A 79 -15.59 -12.78 -1.35
CA PHE A 79 -14.72 -11.80 -2.02
C PHE A 79 -14.91 -10.37 -1.52
N PRO A 80 -16.14 -9.82 -1.41
CA PRO A 80 -16.33 -8.44 -0.97
C PRO A 80 -15.81 -8.19 0.45
N ASP A 81 -16.06 -9.13 1.36
CA ASP A 81 -15.66 -9.00 2.77
C ASP A 81 -14.15 -9.09 2.94
N LEU A 82 -13.52 -10.07 2.28
CA LEU A 82 -12.07 -10.24 2.29
C LEU A 82 -11.36 -9.05 1.62
N GLN A 83 -11.89 -8.56 0.50
CA GLN A 83 -11.37 -7.37 -0.16
C GLN A 83 -11.48 -6.16 0.77
N GLY A 84 -12.64 -5.94 1.37
CA GLY A 84 -12.87 -4.86 2.33
C GLY A 84 -11.90 -4.90 3.52
N LEU A 85 -11.68 -6.09 4.09
CA LEU A 85 -10.73 -6.29 5.18
C LEU A 85 -9.29 -5.92 4.73
N LEU A 86 -8.88 -6.37 3.56
CA LEU A 86 -7.52 -6.15 3.08
C LEU A 86 -7.27 -4.72 2.62
N VAL A 87 -8.24 -4.10 1.97
CA VAL A 87 -8.17 -2.68 1.58
C VAL A 87 -7.98 -1.82 2.82
N LYS A 88 -8.74 -2.09 3.88
CA LYS A 88 -8.66 -1.35 5.15
C LYS A 88 -7.35 -1.60 5.93
N THR A 89 -6.66 -2.69 5.70
CA THR A 89 -5.52 -3.12 6.55
C THR A 89 -4.18 -3.23 5.82
N ALA A 90 -4.13 -3.90 4.66
CA ALA A 90 -2.90 -4.17 3.91
C ALA A 90 -2.88 -3.51 2.53
N GLY A 91 -4.04 -3.24 1.95
CA GLY A 91 -4.20 -2.67 0.61
C GLY A 91 -3.98 -1.16 0.52
N LEU A 92 -3.89 -0.47 1.66
CA LEU A 92 -3.73 0.98 1.73
C LEU A 92 -2.63 1.50 0.80
N ILE A 93 -1.43 0.94 0.93
CA ILE A 93 -0.27 1.39 0.15
C ILE A 93 -0.47 1.15 -1.34
N ASP A 94 -1.02 0.00 -1.72
CA ASP A 94 -1.28 -0.33 -3.12
C ASP A 94 -2.36 0.57 -3.75
N VAL A 95 -3.41 0.89 -3.01
CA VAL A 95 -4.46 1.82 -3.44
C VAL A 95 -3.89 3.22 -3.62
N LEU A 96 -3.13 3.72 -2.64
CA LEU A 96 -2.50 5.03 -2.74
C LEU A 96 -1.46 5.10 -3.86
N ALA A 97 -0.62 4.07 -4.01
CA ALA A 97 0.34 3.99 -5.10
C ALA A 97 -0.33 3.97 -6.48
N ALA A 98 -1.45 3.24 -6.61
CA ALA A 98 -2.23 3.23 -7.84
C ALA A 98 -2.88 4.59 -8.11
N ALA A 99 -3.41 5.26 -7.09
CA ALA A 99 -3.99 6.59 -7.19
C ALA A 99 -2.94 7.64 -7.61
N LEU A 100 -1.75 7.57 -7.06
CA LEU A 100 -0.66 8.52 -7.36
C LEU A 100 0.10 8.21 -8.66
N LYS A 101 -0.08 7.03 -9.26
CA LYS A 101 0.62 6.62 -10.49
C LYS A 101 0.54 7.64 -11.64
N PRO A 102 -0.60 8.31 -11.93
CA PRO A 102 -0.67 9.32 -12.98
C PRO A 102 0.26 10.53 -12.75
N LEU A 103 0.64 10.77 -11.49
CA LEU A 103 1.50 11.88 -11.10
C LEU A 103 2.97 11.47 -10.92
N ALA A 104 3.34 10.22 -11.20
CA ALA A 104 4.67 9.67 -10.93
C ALA A 104 5.83 10.53 -11.47
N GLY A 105 5.68 11.15 -12.64
CA GLY A 105 6.70 12.02 -13.23
C GLY A 105 6.93 13.35 -12.49
N LYS A 106 5.99 13.75 -11.61
CA LYS A 106 6.07 14.97 -10.82
C LYS A 106 6.38 14.69 -9.34
N LEU A 107 6.29 13.41 -8.93
CA LEU A 107 6.51 12.98 -7.55
C LEU A 107 7.97 12.61 -7.32
N ARG A 108 8.47 12.95 -6.15
CA ARG A 108 9.73 12.44 -5.61
C ARG A 108 9.49 11.39 -4.53
N LEU A 109 8.61 11.69 -3.59
CA LEU A 109 8.35 10.85 -2.44
C LEU A 109 6.88 10.99 -2.03
N ALA A 110 6.26 9.88 -1.61
CA ALA A 110 4.99 9.91 -0.90
C ALA A 110 4.98 8.81 0.17
N PHE A 111 4.48 9.14 1.36
CA PHE A 111 4.38 8.19 2.47
C PHE A 111 3.20 8.53 3.38
N VAL A 112 2.61 7.51 3.98
CA VAL A 112 1.61 7.63 5.04
C VAL A 112 2.33 7.78 6.38
N TYR A 113 1.81 8.66 7.24
CA TYR A 113 2.31 8.89 8.60
C TYR A 113 1.17 8.91 9.62
N GLY A 114 1.43 9.27 10.87
CA GLY A 114 0.42 9.36 11.90
C GLY A 114 -0.07 8.01 12.43
N SER A 115 -1.33 7.97 12.90
CA SER A 115 -1.91 6.82 13.59
C SER A 115 -1.94 5.56 12.73
N VAL A 116 -2.20 5.71 11.43
CA VAL A 116 -2.24 4.61 10.46
C VAL A 116 -0.87 3.96 10.31
N ALA A 117 0.18 4.77 10.18
CA ALA A 117 1.54 4.26 10.00
C ALA A 117 2.10 3.66 11.29
N SER A 118 1.74 4.20 12.45
CA SER A 118 2.18 3.70 13.77
C SER A 118 1.40 2.46 14.23
N GLY A 119 0.32 2.08 13.53
CA GLY A 119 -0.55 0.97 13.93
C GLY A 119 -1.44 1.29 15.14
N GLN A 120 -1.62 2.57 15.48
CA GLN A 120 -2.47 3.06 16.56
C GLN A 120 -3.84 3.54 16.04
N GLU A 121 -4.15 3.18 14.80
CA GLU A 121 -5.38 3.60 14.13
C GLU A 121 -6.63 2.99 14.76
N ARG A 122 -7.71 3.77 14.79
CA ARG A 122 -9.09 3.29 14.92
C ARG A 122 -9.64 3.06 13.52
N GLY A 123 -10.68 2.23 13.40
CA GLY A 123 -11.21 1.83 12.10
C GLY A 123 -11.68 2.98 11.18
N ASP A 124 -11.94 4.15 11.75
CA ASP A 124 -12.38 5.38 11.10
C ASP A 124 -11.31 6.48 11.01
N SER A 125 -10.08 6.20 11.46
CA SER A 125 -8.99 7.20 11.42
C SER A 125 -8.69 7.65 10.00
N ASP A 126 -8.53 8.94 9.79
CA ASP A 126 -8.08 9.51 8.52
C ASP A 126 -6.68 9.03 8.14
N ILE A 127 -6.40 9.07 6.86
CA ILE A 127 -5.11 8.68 6.30
C ILE A 127 -4.29 9.95 6.05
N ASP A 128 -3.29 10.18 6.89
CA ASP A 128 -2.36 11.29 6.71
C ASP A 128 -1.30 10.93 5.66
N LEU A 129 -1.30 11.64 4.52
CA LEU A 129 -0.43 11.38 3.38
C LEU A 129 0.53 12.55 3.15
N MET A 130 1.82 12.31 3.33
CA MET A 130 2.86 13.26 2.91
C MET A 130 3.18 13.05 1.44
N VAL A 131 3.22 14.14 0.68
CA VAL A 131 3.56 14.13 -0.74
C VAL A 131 4.62 15.18 -1.01
N VAL A 132 5.74 14.76 -1.57
CA VAL A 132 6.86 15.64 -1.97
C VAL A 132 7.04 15.57 -3.47
N GLY A 133 6.93 16.72 -4.14
CA GLY A 133 7.04 16.75 -5.60
C GLY A 133 6.73 18.13 -6.19
N SER A 134 6.87 18.25 -7.51
CA SER A 134 6.50 19.44 -8.28
C SER A 134 5.03 19.36 -8.69
N ILE A 135 4.15 19.32 -7.69
CA ILE A 135 2.70 19.18 -7.85
C ILE A 135 1.94 20.21 -7.02
N MET A 136 0.74 20.54 -7.45
CA MET A 136 -0.18 21.37 -6.67
C MET A 136 -1.19 20.50 -5.91
N PRO A 137 -1.74 20.96 -4.78
CA PRO A 137 -2.80 20.24 -4.07
C PRO A 137 -4.01 19.90 -4.97
N SER A 138 -4.32 20.75 -5.95
CA SER A 138 -5.37 20.50 -6.96
C SER A 138 -5.11 19.27 -7.84
N ASP A 139 -3.85 18.95 -8.14
CA ASP A 139 -3.48 17.78 -8.93
C ASP A 139 -3.85 16.46 -8.22
N LEU A 140 -3.91 16.49 -6.89
CA LEU A 140 -4.25 15.34 -6.06
C LEU A 140 -5.77 15.10 -5.91
N ALA A 141 -6.60 16.10 -6.21
CA ALA A 141 -8.05 16.04 -5.93
C ALA A 141 -8.71 14.80 -6.54
N LEU A 142 -8.53 14.58 -7.85
CA LEU A 142 -9.13 13.43 -8.55
C LEU A 142 -8.47 12.09 -8.18
N PRO A 143 -7.12 11.95 -8.17
CA PRO A 143 -6.46 10.74 -7.70
C PRO A 143 -6.89 10.30 -6.29
N LEU A 144 -6.89 11.23 -5.33
CA LEU A 144 -7.22 10.89 -3.94
C LEU A 144 -8.72 10.63 -3.74
N ARG A 145 -9.62 11.26 -4.53
CA ARG A 145 -11.04 10.91 -4.50
C ARG A 145 -11.25 9.42 -4.79
N ARG A 146 -10.62 8.91 -5.84
CA ARG A 146 -10.69 7.47 -6.17
C ARG A 146 -10.09 6.60 -5.05
N GLY A 147 -9.02 7.06 -4.42
CA GLY A 147 -8.43 6.39 -3.27
C GLY A 147 -9.40 6.33 -2.07
N ARG A 148 -10.09 7.44 -1.76
CA ARG A 148 -11.10 7.51 -0.71
C ARG A 148 -12.28 6.57 -0.96
N GLU A 149 -12.79 6.52 -2.19
CA GLU A 149 -13.88 5.63 -2.59
C GLU A 149 -13.51 4.15 -2.34
N VAL A 150 -12.29 3.75 -2.67
CA VAL A 150 -11.80 2.37 -2.49
C VAL A 150 -11.49 2.06 -1.02
N LEU A 151 -10.88 3.01 -0.29
CA LEU A 151 -10.46 2.80 1.10
C LEU A 151 -11.60 3.00 2.11
N GLY A 152 -12.67 3.72 1.70
CA GLY A 152 -13.77 4.10 2.61
C GLY A 152 -13.31 5.03 3.74
N ARG A 153 -12.23 5.80 3.53
CA ARG A 153 -11.59 6.66 4.54
C ARG A 153 -11.14 7.98 3.90
N GLU A 154 -11.15 9.05 4.69
CA GLU A 154 -10.60 10.32 4.27
C GLU A 154 -9.07 10.24 4.12
N ILE A 155 -8.55 10.95 3.12
CA ILE A 155 -7.11 11.07 2.86
C ILE A 155 -6.75 12.53 2.95
N ASN A 156 -5.91 12.88 3.90
CA ASN A 156 -5.44 14.24 4.18
C ASN A 156 -4.03 14.44 3.61
N PRO A 157 -3.87 15.03 2.42
CA PRO A 157 -2.56 15.24 1.84
C PRO A 157 -1.89 16.48 2.44
N THR A 158 -0.64 16.33 2.89
CA THR A 158 0.29 17.43 3.13
C THR A 158 1.28 17.47 1.97
N VAL A 159 1.31 18.57 1.22
CA VAL A 159 2.12 18.70 0.00
C VAL A 159 3.25 19.67 0.24
N TYR A 160 4.46 19.24 -0.10
CA TYR A 160 5.65 20.10 -0.14
C TYR A 160 6.34 20.01 -1.48
N SER A 161 6.87 21.13 -1.97
CA SER A 161 7.89 21.09 -3.00
C SER A 161 9.18 20.46 -2.45
N PRO A 162 10.05 19.87 -3.29
CA PRO A 162 11.33 19.33 -2.83
C PRO A 162 12.18 20.35 -2.08
N ALA A 163 12.22 21.60 -2.56
CA ALA A 163 12.96 22.68 -1.93
C ALA A 163 12.37 23.06 -0.56
N GLU A 164 11.04 23.13 -0.44
CA GLU A 164 10.37 23.43 0.82
C GLU A 164 10.56 22.32 1.84
N PHE A 165 10.40 21.06 1.42
CA PHE A 165 10.62 19.89 2.27
C PHE A 165 12.03 19.91 2.86
N ASN A 166 13.06 20.15 2.03
CA ASN A 166 14.45 20.24 2.46
C ASN A 166 14.69 21.40 3.43
N ARG A 167 14.21 22.58 3.08
CA ARG A 167 14.34 23.77 3.94
C ARG A 167 13.74 23.52 5.33
N LYS A 168 12.52 22.98 5.40
CA LYS A 168 11.84 22.64 6.66
C LYS A 168 12.58 21.57 7.45
N ARG A 169 13.09 20.55 6.76
CA ARG A 169 13.86 19.47 7.39
C ARG A 169 15.16 20.01 8.01
N MET A 170 15.93 20.81 7.26
CA MET A 170 17.17 21.42 7.75
C MET A 170 16.93 22.44 8.86
N GLY A 171 15.83 23.19 8.75
CA GLY A 171 15.38 24.15 9.77
C GLY A 171 14.75 23.50 11.01
N LYS A 172 14.73 22.17 11.09
CA LYS A 172 14.13 21.41 12.20
C LYS A 172 12.69 21.85 12.51
N ASP A 173 11.89 22.02 11.44
CA ASP A 173 10.46 22.30 11.57
C ASP A 173 9.81 21.25 12.50
N HIS A 174 9.08 21.71 13.51
CA HIS A 174 8.51 20.87 14.56
C HIS A 174 7.62 19.75 14.01
N PHE A 175 6.74 20.08 13.05
CA PHE A 175 5.83 19.10 12.45
C PHE A 175 6.61 18.05 11.66
N LEU A 176 7.50 18.50 10.77
CA LEU A 176 8.24 17.59 9.92
C LEU A 176 9.22 16.73 10.73
N THR A 177 9.87 17.28 11.75
CA THR A 177 10.73 16.54 12.66
C THR A 177 9.95 15.44 13.39
N HIS A 178 8.76 15.77 13.89
CA HIS A 178 7.89 14.80 14.54
C HIS A 178 7.47 13.69 13.57
N VAL A 179 6.99 14.03 12.38
CA VAL A 179 6.58 13.08 11.34
C VAL A 179 7.74 12.15 10.96
N LEU A 180 8.95 12.70 10.79
CA LEU A 180 10.13 11.92 10.39
C LEU A 180 10.71 11.06 11.51
N SER A 181 10.39 11.31 12.78
CA SER A 181 10.78 10.47 13.91
C SER A 181 9.84 9.28 14.16
N GLN A 182 8.65 9.30 13.55
CA GLN A 182 7.63 8.27 13.72
C GLN A 182 7.66 7.22 12.61
N PRO A 183 7.02 6.04 12.79
CA PRO A 183 6.83 5.06 11.73
C PRO A 183 6.13 5.65 10.51
N ARG A 184 6.59 5.25 9.32
CA ARG A 184 6.04 5.69 8.03
C ARG A 184 5.82 4.50 7.12
N LEU A 185 4.85 4.61 6.20
CA LEU A 185 4.61 3.61 5.17
C LEU A 185 4.86 4.27 3.81
N VAL A 186 5.97 3.92 3.16
CA VAL A 186 6.33 4.48 1.85
C VAL A 186 5.35 4.00 0.79
N VAL A 187 4.77 4.95 0.06
CA VAL A 187 3.83 4.74 -1.05
C VAL A 187 4.53 4.91 -2.40
N PHE A 188 5.42 5.90 -2.51
CA PHE A 188 6.16 6.22 -3.73
C PHE A 188 7.57 6.72 -3.36
N GLY A 189 8.58 6.41 -4.21
CA GLY A 189 9.99 6.73 -3.93
C GLY A 189 10.64 5.76 -2.95
N SER A 190 11.72 6.18 -2.32
CA SER A 190 12.45 5.38 -1.33
C SER A 190 12.80 6.21 -0.08
N GLU A 191 13.09 5.54 1.04
CA GLU A 191 13.57 6.19 2.25
C GLU A 191 14.95 6.86 2.05
N ASP A 192 15.75 6.36 1.11
CA ASP A 192 17.03 6.98 0.75
C ASP A 192 16.85 8.38 0.15
N GLU A 193 15.71 8.66 -0.45
CA GLU A 193 15.39 9.99 -0.96
C GLU A 193 15.11 10.99 0.17
N LEU A 194 14.73 10.51 1.36
CA LEU A 194 14.68 11.34 2.56
C LEU A 194 16.07 11.86 2.95
N GLY A 195 17.13 11.10 2.61
CA GLY A 195 18.53 11.48 2.84
C GLY A 195 19.15 12.28 1.70
N LYS A 196 18.82 11.98 0.44
CA LYS A 196 19.43 12.53 -0.78
C LYS A 196 18.81 13.84 -1.28
N ALA A 197 17.70 14.29 -0.72
CA ALA A 197 17.11 15.58 -1.07
C ALA A 197 17.99 16.78 -0.60
N ALA A 198 19.28 16.54 -0.35
CA ALA A 198 20.30 17.52 0.08
C ALA A 198 21.35 17.81 -1.01
N GLY A 199 21.10 17.46 -2.30
CA GLY A 199 21.95 17.80 -3.42
C GLY A 199 21.20 18.59 -4.47
#